data_901e287e50e3b75ea21bccdf547424cf
#
_entry.id   901e287e50e3b75ea21bccdf547424cf
#
_cell.length_a   1.000
_cell.length_b   1.000
_cell.length_c   1.000
_cell.angle_alpha   90.00
_cell.angle_beta   90.00
_cell.angle_gamma   90.00
#
_symmetry.space_group_name_H-M   'P 1'
#
loop_
_entity.id
_entity.type
_entity.pdbx_description
1 polymer ?
#
loop_
_entity_poly.entity_id
_entity_poly.type
_entity_poly.pdbx_seq_one_letter_code
_entity_poly.pdbx_strand_id
1 'polypeptide(L)'
;MSVINTNVSALYSQNAMKTNARAMSTAMEQLSTGTRVNSAKDDAAGLAIGQNMTSQIRGLQQAVRNVNDGINMLQTAEGAMVEQSNMLQRMRELAVQAMNGTYSDVQRGYMNSEFQALGLQINRIATDTKWNDQSLLNGELDSTTLDPTGAGSATFTFQAGKDAGQVVSIDIKATTLTSLDLPLSAFNDDGDMQIGTLATATITLTAIETALETINEQRANIGAAVNRLAYTADNLTNIASNATQSRSTIMDTDYALATTQLAKTQIIQQAATAMLAQANQQPQGVMALLKG
;
A
#
# COMPACT_ATOMS: atom_id res chain seq x y z
N MET A 1 -14.98 -47.58 52.28
CA MET A 1 -15.60 -47.18 53.55
C MET A 1 -16.78 -46.26 53.23
N SER A 2 -18.00 -46.66 53.65
CA SER A 2 -19.18 -45.83 53.44
C SER A 2 -19.27 -44.79 54.55
N VAL A 3 -18.75 -43.60 54.34
CA VAL A 3 -18.87 -42.46 55.26
C VAL A 3 -20.16 -41.70 54.91
N ILE A 4 -21.03 -41.55 55.90
CA ILE A 4 -22.37 -40.96 55.73
C ILE A 4 -22.29 -39.41 55.64
N ASN A 5 -21.36 -38.82 56.38
CA ASN A 5 -21.26 -37.36 56.49
C ASN A 5 -20.50 -36.68 55.34
N THR A 6 -19.73 -37.42 54.53
CA THR A 6 -18.99 -36.89 53.38
C THR A 6 -19.15 -37.82 52.18
N ASN A 7 -19.92 -37.39 51.19
CA ASN A 7 -20.06 -38.14 49.92
C ASN A 7 -18.90 -37.88 48.98
N VAL A 8 -17.83 -38.68 49.14
CA VAL A 8 -16.60 -38.55 48.34
C VAL A 8 -16.87 -38.76 46.84
N SER A 9 -17.78 -39.70 46.48
CA SER A 9 -18.15 -39.96 45.08
C SER A 9 -18.85 -38.78 44.43
N ALA A 10 -19.72 -38.08 45.19
CA ALA A 10 -20.36 -36.86 44.69
C ALA A 10 -19.35 -35.71 44.50
N LEU A 11 -18.37 -35.58 45.41
CA LEU A 11 -17.29 -34.58 45.27
C LEU A 11 -16.41 -34.87 44.04
N TYR A 12 -16.05 -36.11 43.77
CA TYR A 12 -15.32 -36.50 42.56
C TYR A 12 -16.12 -36.15 41.28
N SER A 13 -17.41 -36.48 41.26
CA SER A 13 -18.30 -36.18 40.13
C SER A 13 -18.45 -34.69 39.91
N GLN A 14 -18.57 -33.89 40.98
CA GLN A 14 -18.61 -32.41 40.86
C GLN A 14 -17.32 -31.83 40.34
N ASN A 15 -16.14 -32.33 40.78
CA ASN A 15 -14.86 -31.86 40.26
C ASN A 15 -14.67 -32.23 38.77
N ALA A 16 -15.08 -33.44 38.38
CA ALA A 16 -15.08 -33.86 36.98
C ALA A 16 -16.01 -32.96 36.11
N MET A 17 -17.22 -32.65 36.61
CA MET A 17 -18.14 -31.74 35.96
C MET A 17 -17.56 -30.33 35.78
N LYS A 18 -16.91 -29.78 36.83
CA LYS A 18 -16.27 -28.44 36.73
C LYS A 18 -15.14 -28.43 35.70
N THR A 19 -14.35 -29.49 35.62
CA THR A 19 -13.26 -29.61 34.64
C THR A 19 -13.82 -29.74 33.23
N ASN A 20 -14.85 -30.56 33.05
CA ASN A 20 -15.53 -30.76 31.79
C ASN A 20 -16.24 -29.47 31.30
N ALA A 21 -16.89 -28.73 32.20
CA ALA A 21 -17.54 -27.46 31.90
C ALA A 21 -16.54 -26.42 31.38
N ARG A 22 -15.34 -26.36 31.97
CA ARG A 22 -14.26 -25.50 31.47
C ARG A 22 -13.80 -25.89 30.06
N ALA A 23 -13.59 -27.21 29.84
CA ALA A 23 -13.20 -27.71 28.53
C ALA A 23 -14.26 -27.43 27.44
N MET A 24 -15.55 -27.60 27.81
CA MET A 24 -16.68 -27.27 26.95
C MET A 24 -16.73 -25.77 26.61
N SER A 25 -16.54 -24.90 27.61
CA SER A 25 -16.50 -23.45 27.41
C SER A 25 -15.35 -23.04 26.47
N THR A 26 -14.16 -23.61 26.65
CA THR A 26 -13.02 -23.34 25.77
C THR A 26 -13.30 -23.81 24.32
N ALA A 27 -13.86 -24.99 24.12
CA ALA A 27 -14.21 -25.50 22.80
C ALA A 27 -15.29 -24.63 22.13
N MET A 28 -16.28 -24.16 22.88
CA MET A 28 -17.29 -23.20 22.38
C MET A 28 -16.69 -21.88 22.02
N GLU A 29 -15.77 -21.34 22.83
CA GLU A 29 -15.06 -20.09 22.58
C GLU A 29 -14.24 -20.20 21.28
N GLN A 30 -13.47 -21.28 21.12
CA GLN A 30 -12.67 -21.54 19.91
C GLN A 30 -13.53 -21.68 18.65
N LEU A 31 -14.68 -22.34 18.73
CA LEU A 31 -15.62 -22.47 17.61
C LEU A 31 -16.31 -21.15 17.26
N SER A 32 -16.63 -20.33 18.27
CA SER A 32 -17.28 -19.04 18.07
C SER A 32 -16.35 -18.00 17.48
N THR A 33 -15.09 -17.97 17.91
CA THR A 33 -14.08 -17.00 17.45
C THR A 33 -13.32 -17.46 16.21
N GLY A 34 -13.28 -18.77 15.92
CA GLY A 34 -12.46 -19.38 14.90
C GLY A 34 -10.97 -19.41 15.24
N THR A 35 -10.60 -18.97 16.46
CA THR A 35 -9.20 -18.91 16.89
C THR A 35 -8.94 -19.87 18.05
N ARG A 36 -7.83 -20.60 17.98
CA ARG A 36 -7.36 -21.52 19.02
C ARG A 36 -6.85 -20.77 20.25
N VAL A 37 -6.21 -19.60 20.01
CA VAL A 37 -5.62 -18.76 21.04
C VAL A 37 -6.43 -17.46 21.14
N ASN A 38 -7.32 -17.38 22.14
CA ASN A 38 -8.18 -16.22 22.36
C ASN A 38 -7.63 -15.29 23.46
N SER A 39 -6.93 -15.85 24.42
CA SER A 39 -6.42 -15.12 25.58
C SER A 39 -5.03 -15.59 25.99
N ALA A 40 -4.33 -14.75 26.77
CA ALA A 40 -3.01 -15.09 27.28
C ALA A 40 -2.97 -16.35 28.17
N LYS A 41 -4.13 -16.77 28.72
CA LYS A 41 -4.24 -18.01 29.51
C LYS A 41 -4.16 -19.27 28.64
N ASP A 42 -4.54 -19.16 27.34
CA ASP A 42 -4.59 -20.31 26.44
C ASP A 42 -3.17 -20.59 25.87
N ASP A 43 -2.49 -19.57 25.42
CA ASP A 43 -1.09 -19.63 24.96
C ASP A 43 -0.50 -18.20 24.93
N ALA A 44 0.27 -17.85 25.97
CA ALA A 44 0.88 -16.51 26.07
C ALA A 44 1.93 -16.25 24.97
N ALA A 45 2.69 -17.28 24.58
CA ALA A 45 3.72 -17.17 23.55
C ALA A 45 3.08 -17.06 22.16
N GLY A 46 2.12 -17.94 21.85
CA GLY A 46 1.37 -17.94 20.60
C GLY A 46 0.60 -16.62 20.40
N LEU A 47 -0.01 -16.08 21.46
CA LEU A 47 -0.70 -14.79 21.40
C LEU A 47 0.26 -13.63 21.07
N ALA A 48 1.42 -13.56 21.75
CA ALA A 48 2.42 -12.53 21.49
C ALA A 48 2.95 -12.58 20.05
N ILE A 49 3.27 -13.77 19.54
CA ILE A 49 3.71 -13.98 18.16
C ILE A 49 2.60 -13.62 17.18
N GLY A 50 1.36 -14.07 17.42
CA GLY A 50 0.21 -13.78 16.56
C GLY A 50 -0.13 -12.29 16.48
N GLN A 51 -0.01 -11.55 17.60
CA GLN A 51 -0.19 -10.10 17.62
C GLN A 51 0.91 -9.39 16.85
N ASN A 52 2.18 -9.79 17.01
CA ASN A 52 3.31 -9.25 16.25
C ASN A 52 3.13 -9.51 14.75
N MET A 53 2.74 -10.72 14.35
CA MET A 53 2.44 -11.03 12.95
C MET A 53 1.28 -10.20 12.42
N THR A 54 0.23 -9.98 13.21
CA THR A 54 -0.90 -9.14 12.82
C THR A 54 -0.46 -7.71 12.57
N SER A 55 0.40 -7.16 13.43
CA SER A 55 1.00 -5.82 13.23
C SER A 55 1.82 -5.76 11.94
N GLN A 56 2.66 -6.79 11.69
CA GLN A 56 3.47 -6.88 10.46
C GLN A 56 2.59 -6.94 9.20
N ILE A 57 1.55 -7.79 9.20
CA ILE A 57 0.63 -7.93 8.07
C ILE A 57 -0.07 -6.60 7.77
N ARG A 58 -0.56 -5.89 8.79
CA ARG A 58 -1.17 -4.57 8.61
C ARG A 58 -0.18 -3.54 8.06
N GLY A 59 1.06 -3.55 8.55
CA GLY A 59 2.14 -2.69 8.04
C GLY A 59 2.46 -2.97 6.57
N LEU A 60 2.57 -4.26 6.19
CA LEU A 60 2.80 -4.67 4.80
C LEU A 60 1.64 -4.28 3.88
N GLN A 61 0.40 -4.47 4.32
CA GLN A 61 -0.78 -4.05 3.56
C GLN A 61 -0.83 -2.54 3.35
N GLN A 62 -0.42 -1.75 4.36
CA GLN A 62 -0.30 -0.30 4.19
C GLN A 62 0.82 0.06 3.21
N ALA A 63 1.97 -0.62 3.30
CA ALA A 63 3.08 -0.42 2.36
C ALA A 63 2.66 -0.72 0.90
N VAL A 64 1.88 -1.77 0.66
CA VAL A 64 1.31 -2.06 -0.68
C VAL A 64 0.42 -0.91 -1.15
N ARG A 65 -0.43 -0.35 -0.29
CA ARG A 65 -1.24 0.83 -0.67
C ARG A 65 -0.36 2.03 -1.01
N ASN A 66 0.63 2.35 -0.18
CA ASN A 66 1.55 3.46 -0.42
C ASN A 66 2.31 3.32 -1.75
N VAL A 67 2.73 2.09 -2.09
CA VAL A 67 3.39 1.80 -3.37
C VAL A 67 2.43 2.00 -4.55
N ASN A 68 1.18 1.55 -4.44
CA ASN A 68 0.17 1.77 -5.48
C ASN A 68 -0.18 3.26 -5.65
N ASP A 69 -0.24 4.02 -4.56
CA ASP A 69 -0.42 5.48 -4.62
C ASP A 69 0.76 6.14 -5.36
N GLY A 70 1.99 5.66 -5.11
CA GLY A 70 3.18 6.08 -5.84
C GLY A 70 3.10 5.77 -7.34
N ILE A 71 2.63 4.59 -7.71
CA ILE A 71 2.43 4.20 -9.11
C ILE A 71 1.41 5.15 -9.78
N ASN A 72 0.27 5.42 -9.15
CA ASN A 72 -0.77 6.30 -9.68
C ASN A 72 -0.25 7.75 -9.85
N MET A 73 0.53 8.23 -8.89
CA MET A 73 1.18 9.54 -8.97
C MET A 73 2.13 9.62 -10.16
N LEU A 74 2.99 8.60 -10.34
CA LEU A 74 3.94 8.55 -11.46
C LEU A 74 3.24 8.46 -12.83
N GLN A 75 2.15 7.71 -12.92
CA GLN A 75 1.33 7.64 -14.13
C GLN A 75 0.68 8.98 -14.46
N THR A 76 0.29 9.76 -13.44
CA THR A 76 -0.22 11.12 -13.65
C THR A 76 0.87 12.04 -14.22
N ALA A 77 2.08 11.97 -13.68
CA ALA A 77 3.22 12.72 -14.20
C ALA A 77 3.57 12.30 -15.64
N GLU A 78 3.58 10.98 -15.92
CA GLU A 78 3.85 10.46 -17.28
C GLU A 78 2.80 10.94 -18.27
N GLY A 79 1.52 10.91 -17.92
CA GLY A 79 0.43 11.41 -18.79
C GLY A 79 0.63 12.87 -19.19
N ALA A 80 1.03 13.73 -18.24
CA ALA A 80 1.34 15.12 -18.51
C ALA A 80 2.57 15.28 -19.43
N MET A 81 3.61 14.48 -19.22
CA MET A 81 4.81 14.49 -20.09
C MET A 81 4.53 14.00 -21.52
N VAL A 82 3.55 13.10 -21.71
CA VAL A 82 3.12 12.70 -23.06
C VAL A 82 2.56 13.88 -23.82
N GLU A 83 1.71 14.70 -23.19
CA GLU A 83 1.15 15.89 -23.82
C GLU A 83 2.22 16.95 -24.08
N GLN A 84 3.18 17.14 -23.18
CA GLN A 84 4.32 18.02 -23.41
C GLN A 84 5.16 17.54 -24.60
N SER A 85 5.42 16.23 -24.72
CA SER A 85 6.14 15.67 -25.86
C SER A 85 5.41 15.91 -27.18
N ASN A 86 4.08 15.73 -27.21
CA ASN A 86 3.25 15.99 -28.39
C ASN A 86 3.34 17.46 -28.82
N MET A 87 3.28 18.39 -27.85
CA MET A 87 3.40 19.81 -28.11
C MET A 87 4.81 20.20 -28.62
N LEU A 88 5.86 19.62 -28.03
CA LEU A 88 7.23 19.83 -28.51
C LEU A 88 7.44 19.32 -29.96
N GLN A 89 6.83 18.16 -30.28
CA GLN A 89 6.85 17.66 -31.66
C GLN A 89 6.15 18.63 -32.63
N ARG A 90 5.01 19.20 -32.22
CA ARG A 90 4.32 20.23 -33.03
C ARG A 90 5.16 21.50 -33.18
N MET A 91 5.82 21.93 -32.10
CA MET A 91 6.75 23.05 -32.13
C MET A 91 7.92 22.77 -33.08
N ARG A 92 8.44 21.53 -33.10
CA ARG A 92 9.48 21.09 -34.03
C ARG A 92 9.02 21.17 -35.49
N GLU A 93 7.80 20.72 -35.79
CA GLU A 93 7.20 20.83 -37.12
C GLU A 93 7.14 22.31 -37.59
N LEU A 94 6.67 23.22 -36.72
CA LEU A 94 6.58 24.65 -36.99
C LEU A 94 7.97 25.25 -37.22
N ALA A 95 8.98 24.86 -36.43
CA ALA A 95 10.36 25.34 -36.61
C ALA A 95 10.93 24.88 -37.96
N VAL A 96 10.77 23.60 -38.33
CA VAL A 96 11.19 23.07 -39.62
C VAL A 96 10.45 23.78 -40.78
N GLN A 97 9.15 24.04 -40.62
CA GLN A 97 8.38 24.79 -41.63
C GLN A 97 8.87 26.22 -41.78
N ALA A 98 9.20 26.92 -40.68
CA ALA A 98 9.71 28.26 -40.67
C ALA A 98 11.10 28.40 -41.32
N MET A 99 11.90 27.33 -41.33
CA MET A 99 13.20 27.26 -42.00
C MET A 99 13.09 27.22 -43.53
N ASN A 100 11.91 26.94 -44.07
CA ASN A 100 11.74 26.94 -45.53
C ASN A 100 11.76 28.39 -46.09
N GLY A 101 12.66 28.65 -47.04
CA GLY A 101 12.85 29.97 -47.67
C GLY A 101 11.67 30.46 -48.52
N THR A 102 10.64 29.63 -48.74
CA THR A 102 9.44 30.02 -49.51
C THR A 102 8.46 30.88 -48.72
N TYR A 103 8.58 30.91 -47.37
CA TYR A 103 7.69 31.67 -46.49
C TYR A 103 8.21 33.10 -46.29
N SER A 104 7.29 34.05 -46.32
CA SER A 104 7.58 35.44 -45.97
C SER A 104 7.71 35.63 -44.45
N ASP A 105 8.33 36.70 -43.99
CA ASP A 105 8.47 37.02 -42.56
C ASP A 105 7.12 37.17 -41.87
N VAL A 106 6.10 37.69 -42.58
CA VAL A 106 4.72 37.78 -42.05
C VAL A 106 4.14 36.38 -41.80
N GLN A 107 4.37 35.44 -42.71
CA GLN A 107 3.89 34.05 -42.55
C GLN A 107 4.64 33.33 -41.43
N ARG A 108 5.94 33.56 -41.27
CA ARG A 108 6.71 33.10 -40.13
C ARG A 108 6.20 33.69 -38.81
N GLY A 109 5.77 34.97 -38.82
CA GLY A 109 5.12 35.58 -37.66
C GLY A 109 3.86 34.87 -37.21
N TYR A 110 3.01 34.36 -38.11
CA TYR A 110 1.84 33.55 -37.75
C TYR A 110 2.24 32.20 -37.15
N MET A 111 3.25 31.54 -37.73
CA MET A 111 3.78 30.29 -37.16
C MET A 111 4.40 30.51 -35.76
N ASN A 112 5.07 31.64 -35.58
CA ASN A 112 5.66 32.03 -34.30
C ASN A 112 4.60 32.25 -33.21
N SER A 113 3.44 32.79 -33.56
CA SER A 113 2.34 32.96 -32.61
C SER A 113 1.80 31.62 -32.13
N GLU A 114 1.64 30.59 -32.99
CA GLU A 114 1.27 29.25 -32.60
C GLU A 114 2.37 28.59 -31.74
N PHE A 115 3.63 28.77 -32.15
CA PHE A 115 4.79 28.26 -31.44
C PHE A 115 4.86 28.79 -29.99
N GLN A 116 4.68 30.08 -29.79
CA GLN A 116 4.66 30.72 -28.47
C GLN A 116 3.49 30.21 -27.61
N ALA A 117 2.30 30.08 -28.18
CA ALA A 117 1.15 29.56 -27.47
C ALA A 117 1.37 28.11 -26.97
N LEU A 118 2.02 27.26 -27.79
CA LEU A 118 2.39 25.91 -27.41
C LEU A 118 3.42 25.91 -26.28
N GLY A 119 4.44 26.77 -26.32
CA GLY A 119 5.43 26.89 -25.25
C GLY A 119 4.80 27.30 -23.93
N LEU A 120 3.94 28.32 -23.92
CA LEU A 120 3.20 28.72 -22.72
C LEU A 120 2.32 27.60 -22.18
N GLN A 121 1.73 26.77 -23.04
CA GLN A 121 0.92 25.64 -22.63
C GLN A 121 1.75 24.52 -22.01
N ILE A 122 2.95 24.24 -22.51
CA ILE A 122 3.91 23.30 -21.90
C ILE A 122 4.24 23.75 -20.48
N ASN A 123 4.54 25.03 -20.28
CA ASN A 123 4.83 25.56 -18.96
C ASN A 123 3.61 25.46 -18.03
N ARG A 124 2.39 25.73 -18.52
CA ARG A 124 1.16 25.58 -17.75
C ARG A 124 0.96 24.14 -17.32
N ILE A 125 1.16 23.16 -18.20
CA ILE A 125 1.06 21.74 -17.83
C ILE A 125 2.06 21.39 -16.72
N ALA A 126 3.31 21.90 -16.82
CA ALA A 126 4.32 21.66 -15.81
C ALA A 126 3.94 22.23 -14.43
N THR A 127 3.31 23.41 -14.38
CA THR A 127 2.92 24.07 -13.13
C THR A 127 1.61 23.57 -12.56
N ASP A 128 0.65 23.21 -13.42
CA ASP A 128 -0.71 22.85 -13.01
C ASP A 128 -0.86 21.34 -12.74
N THR A 129 0.10 20.49 -13.17
CA THR A 129 0.05 19.06 -12.90
C THR A 129 0.41 18.80 -11.45
N LYS A 130 -0.62 18.47 -10.66
CA LYS A 130 -0.52 18.21 -9.22
C LYS A 130 -1.12 16.85 -8.85
N TRP A 131 -0.58 16.26 -7.83
CA TRP A 131 -1.12 15.09 -7.15
C TRP A 131 -1.31 15.43 -5.67
N ASN A 132 -2.55 15.43 -5.21
CA ASN A 132 -2.89 15.79 -3.82
C ASN A 132 -2.24 17.11 -3.38
N ASP A 133 -2.39 18.16 -4.21
CA ASP A 133 -1.80 19.50 -4.07
C ASP A 133 -0.27 19.60 -4.17
N GLN A 134 0.43 18.47 -4.35
CA GLN A 134 1.86 18.45 -4.60
C GLN A 134 2.14 18.58 -6.10
N SER A 135 2.94 19.54 -6.48
CA SER A 135 3.39 19.73 -7.86
C SER A 135 4.35 18.61 -8.25
N LEU A 136 4.14 18.03 -9.45
CA LEU A 136 4.95 16.91 -9.91
C LEU A 136 6.08 17.31 -10.86
N LEU A 137 5.87 18.34 -11.67
CA LEU A 137 6.70 18.65 -12.84
C LEU A 137 7.35 20.05 -12.79
N ASN A 138 7.10 20.83 -11.73
CA ASN A 138 7.67 22.16 -11.62
C ASN A 138 9.01 22.21 -10.86
N GLY A 139 9.45 21.09 -10.26
CA GLY A 139 10.68 21.01 -9.46
C GLY A 139 10.58 21.61 -8.06
N GLU A 140 9.40 22.10 -7.67
CA GLU A 140 9.14 22.58 -6.32
C GLU A 140 8.39 21.52 -5.53
N LEU A 141 9.08 20.76 -4.70
CA LEU A 141 8.47 20.16 -3.52
C LEU A 141 8.29 21.28 -2.50
N ASP A 142 7.12 21.33 -1.88
CA ASP A 142 6.74 22.25 -0.80
C ASP A 142 7.95 22.84 -0.06
N SER A 143 7.98 24.16 0.16
CA SER A 143 9.03 25.10 0.52
C SER A 143 10.09 24.70 1.57
N THR A 144 10.16 23.41 1.96
CA THR A 144 11.08 22.89 2.98
C THR A 144 12.26 22.08 2.43
N THR A 145 12.25 21.70 1.15
CA THR A 145 13.35 20.98 0.50
C THR A 145 13.71 21.61 -0.85
N LEU A 146 14.07 22.88 -0.81
CA LEU A 146 14.79 23.51 -1.91
C LEU A 146 16.11 22.75 -2.06
N ASP A 147 16.28 22.04 -3.17
CA ASP A 147 17.60 21.60 -3.60
C ASP A 147 18.45 22.87 -3.83
N PRO A 148 19.47 23.12 -2.99
CA PRO A 148 20.29 24.33 -3.13
C PRO A 148 21.10 24.35 -4.44
N THR A 149 21.05 23.25 -5.22
CA THR A 149 21.77 23.12 -6.49
C THR A 149 20.97 23.67 -7.70
N GLY A 150 19.69 24.05 -7.50
CA GLY A 150 18.89 24.67 -8.58
C GLY A 150 18.60 23.72 -9.75
N ALA A 151 18.82 22.42 -9.59
CA ALA A 151 18.63 21.43 -10.65
C ALA A 151 17.15 21.12 -10.93
N GLY A 152 16.21 21.73 -10.19
CA GLY A 152 14.77 21.60 -10.45
C GLY A 152 14.27 20.16 -10.45
N SER A 153 14.74 19.32 -9.51
CA SER A 153 14.23 17.95 -9.34
C SER A 153 13.47 17.80 -8.02
N ALA A 154 12.35 17.11 -8.07
CA ALA A 154 11.55 16.76 -6.93
C ALA A 154 11.79 15.28 -6.57
N THR A 155 12.31 15.00 -5.35
CA THR A 155 12.50 13.63 -4.87
C THR A 155 11.29 13.19 -4.08
N PHE A 156 10.53 12.23 -4.61
CA PHE A 156 9.40 11.61 -3.92
C PHE A 156 9.85 10.33 -3.23
N THR A 157 9.53 10.21 -1.93
CA THR A 157 9.87 9.04 -1.12
C THR A 157 8.62 8.27 -0.73
N PHE A 158 8.56 6.99 -1.10
CA PHE A 158 7.46 6.10 -0.75
C PHE A 158 7.89 5.09 0.29
N GLN A 159 7.15 5.01 1.40
CA GLN A 159 7.38 3.97 2.40
C GLN A 159 6.90 2.63 1.83
N ALA A 160 7.84 1.83 1.35
CA ALA A 160 7.63 0.54 0.69
C ALA A 160 7.86 -0.67 1.61
N GLY A 161 7.78 -0.47 2.92
CA GLY A 161 7.94 -1.55 3.89
C GLY A 161 7.31 -1.24 5.23
N LYS A 162 7.28 -2.24 6.12
CA LYS A 162 6.69 -2.14 7.47
C LYS A 162 7.58 -1.38 8.47
N ASP A 163 8.88 -1.31 8.22
CA ASP A 163 9.87 -0.73 9.13
C ASP A 163 10.34 0.63 8.62
N ALA A 164 10.72 1.53 9.53
CA ALA A 164 11.25 2.83 9.19
C ALA A 164 12.53 2.69 8.32
N GLY A 165 12.64 3.53 7.29
CA GLY A 165 13.78 3.52 6.37
C GLY A 165 13.64 2.55 5.19
N GLN A 166 12.61 1.72 5.12
CA GLN A 166 12.30 0.92 3.94
C GLN A 166 11.56 1.78 2.90
N VAL A 167 12.28 2.69 2.27
CA VAL A 167 11.73 3.65 1.31
C VAL A 167 12.21 3.39 -0.10
N VAL A 168 11.38 3.73 -1.07
CA VAL A 168 11.76 3.85 -2.48
C VAL A 168 11.71 5.32 -2.82
N SER A 169 12.85 5.90 -3.18
CA SER A 169 12.95 7.28 -3.63
C SER A 169 13.00 7.33 -5.15
N ILE A 170 12.32 8.31 -5.73
CA ILE A 170 12.20 8.54 -7.16
C ILE A 170 12.35 10.03 -7.40
N ASP A 171 13.30 10.39 -8.27
CA ASP A 171 13.56 11.76 -8.65
C ASP A 171 12.80 12.08 -9.94
N ILE A 172 11.98 13.11 -9.90
CA ILE A 172 11.29 13.67 -11.06
C ILE A 172 11.92 15.03 -11.35
N LYS A 173 12.61 15.15 -12.49
CA LYS A 173 13.16 16.44 -12.95
C LYS A 173 12.00 17.33 -13.37
N ALA A 174 12.15 18.63 -13.14
CA ALA A 174 11.22 19.62 -13.63
C ALA A 174 11.17 19.60 -15.17
N THR A 175 9.98 19.79 -15.70
CA THR A 175 9.73 19.91 -17.15
C THR A 175 9.15 21.27 -17.50
N THR A 176 9.46 22.29 -16.72
CA THR A 176 9.16 23.69 -17.04
C THR A 176 10.00 24.13 -18.25
N LEU A 177 9.58 25.17 -18.95
CA LEU A 177 10.35 25.71 -20.06
C LEU A 177 11.79 26.05 -19.65
N THR A 178 11.99 26.61 -18.47
CA THR A 178 13.33 26.96 -17.95
C THR A 178 14.19 25.71 -17.72
N SER A 179 13.62 24.63 -17.21
CA SER A 179 14.33 23.35 -16.95
C SER A 179 14.62 22.57 -18.24
N LEU A 180 13.85 22.81 -19.29
CA LEU A 180 14.05 22.24 -20.62
C LEU A 180 15.02 23.09 -21.51
N ASP A 181 15.70 24.08 -20.93
CA ASP A 181 16.55 25.00 -21.63
C ASP A 181 15.82 25.83 -22.73
N LEU A 182 14.52 26.03 -22.50
CA LEU A 182 13.62 26.84 -23.32
C LEU A 182 13.11 28.03 -22.48
N PRO A 183 13.95 29.02 -22.11
CA PRO A 183 13.59 30.02 -21.11
C PRO A 183 12.38 30.85 -21.53
N LEU A 184 11.47 31.11 -20.58
CA LEU A 184 10.22 31.85 -20.80
C LEU A 184 10.47 33.28 -21.39
N SER A 185 11.61 33.90 -21.06
CA SER A 185 12.06 35.15 -21.61
C SER A 185 12.30 35.09 -23.13
N ALA A 186 12.60 33.91 -23.65
CA ALA A 186 12.82 33.69 -25.07
C ALA A 186 11.53 33.62 -25.90
N PHE A 187 10.36 33.46 -25.23
CA PHE A 187 9.04 33.49 -25.87
C PHE A 187 8.39 34.88 -25.89
N ASN A 188 9.04 35.89 -25.33
CA ASN A 188 8.62 37.30 -25.44
C ASN A 188 9.24 37.95 -26.69
N ASP A 189 8.70 39.12 -27.11
CA ASP A 189 9.00 39.79 -28.36
C ASP A 189 10.51 40.05 -28.68
N ASP A 190 11.38 39.95 -27.67
CA ASP A 190 12.84 40.19 -27.80
C ASP A 190 13.71 38.95 -27.52
N GLY A 191 13.13 37.71 -27.44
CA GLY A 191 13.86 36.50 -27.04
C GLY A 191 14.36 35.63 -28.19
N ASP A 192 15.42 34.84 -27.92
CA ASP A 192 16.11 34.00 -28.92
C ASP A 192 15.34 32.77 -29.39
N MET A 193 14.27 32.37 -28.66
CA MET A 193 13.42 31.20 -28.98
C MET A 193 12.23 31.63 -29.86
N GLN A 194 12.50 32.14 -31.02
CA GLN A 194 11.51 32.51 -32.01
C GLN A 194 11.81 31.79 -33.33
N ILE A 195 10.76 31.53 -34.08
CA ILE A 195 10.86 30.98 -35.42
C ILE A 195 10.57 32.07 -36.51
N GLY A 196 10.59 33.33 -36.10
CA GLY A 196 10.32 34.46 -36.98
C GLY A 196 11.39 34.71 -38.07
N THR A 197 12.63 34.26 -37.83
CA THR A 197 13.72 34.32 -38.79
C THR A 197 14.34 32.93 -39.01
N LEU A 198 15.04 32.76 -40.15
CA LEU A 198 15.72 31.52 -40.48
C LEU A 198 16.80 31.15 -39.44
N ALA A 199 17.54 32.14 -38.96
CA ALA A 199 18.62 31.94 -37.98
C ALA A 199 18.08 31.50 -36.62
N THR A 200 17.03 32.15 -36.11
CA THR A 200 16.40 31.78 -34.83
C THR A 200 15.70 30.43 -34.92
N ALA A 201 15.05 30.09 -36.04
CA ALA A 201 14.40 28.80 -36.23
C ALA A 201 15.40 27.62 -36.14
N THR A 202 16.64 27.80 -36.60
CA THR A 202 17.67 26.75 -36.50
C THR A 202 18.13 26.52 -35.06
N ILE A 203 18.35 27.59 -34.28
CA ILE A 203 18.72 27.51 -32.85
C ILE A 203 17.59 26.86 -32.05
N THR A 204 16.36 27.31 -32.28
CA THR A 204 15.15 26.80 -31.63
C THR A 204 14.92 25.32 -31.92
N LEU A 205 15.18 24.86 -33.15
CA LEU A 205 15.07 23.45 -33.51
C LEU A 205 16.00 22.58 -32.65
N THR A 206 17.26 22.96 -32.50
CA THR A 206 18.22 22.23 -31.68
C THR A 206 17.80 22.19 -30.19
N ALA A 207 17.32 23.32 -29.67
CA ALA A 207 16.83 23.38 -28.30
C ALA A 207 15.59 22.46 -28.06
N ILE A 208 14.66 22.42 -29.02
CA ILE A 208 13.50 21.52 -28.97
C ILE A 208 13.93 20.04 -28.99
N GLU A 209 14.95 19.68 -29.80
CA GLU A 209 15.46 18.32 -29.86
C GLU A 209 16.08 17.92 -28.52
N THR A 210 16.83 18.77 -27.85
CA THR A 210 17.36 18.57 -26.51
C THR A 210 16.23 18.44 -25.47
N ALA A 211 15.21 19.28 -25.56
CA ALA A 211 14.03 19.20 -24.68
C ALA A 211 13.25 17.89 -24.84
N LEU A 212 13.06 17.41 -26.07
CA LEU A 212 12.44 16.13 -26.37
C LEU A 212 13.26 14.95 -25.80
N GLU A 213 14.59 15.00 -25.92
CA GLU A 213 15.47 13.99 -25.34
C GLU A 213 15.34 13.96 -23.81
N THR A 214 15.34 15.12 -23.15
CA THR A 214 15.16 15.25 -21.70
C THR A 214 13.82 14.67 -21.23
N ILE A 215 12.72 14.99 -21.91
CA ILE A 215 11.40 14.44 -21.58
C ILE A 215 11.37 12.93 -21.80
N ASN A 216 11.94 12.41 -22.88
CA ASN A 216 11.98 10.98 -23.16
C ASN A 216 12.83 10.22 -22.13
N GLU A 217 13.98 10.75 -21.72
CA GLU A 217 14.79 10.23 -20.63
C GLU A 217 13.98 10.15 -19.33
N GLN A 218 13.30 11.24 -18.99
CA GLN A 218 12.51 11.29 -17.76
C GLN A 218 11.34 10.32 -17.80
N ARG A 219 10.64 10.17 -18.92
CA ARG A 219 9.60 9.15 -19.11
C ARG A 219 10.14 7.72 -18.97
N ALA A 220 11.32 7.45 -19.52
CA ALA A 220 11.97 6.15 -19.35
C ALA A 220 12.31 5.87 -17.88
N ASN A 221 12.79 6.87 -17.14
CA ASN A 221 13.07 6.75 -15.70
C ASN A 221 11.80 6.50 -14.89
N ILE A 222 10.71 7.20 -15.20
CA ILE A 222 9.40 6.98 -14.57
C ILE A 222 8.90 5.57 -14.89
N GLY A 223 8.97 5.12 -16.13
CA GLY A 223 8.56 3.76 -16.51
C GLY A 223 9.36 2.67 -15.77
N ALA A 224 10.66 2.86 -15.64
CA ALA A 224 11.52 1.96 -14.84
C ALA A 224 11.13 1.99 -13.35
N ALA A 225 10.80 3.16 -12.80
CA ALA A 225 10.36 3.33 -11.42
C ALA A 225 9.00 2.65 -11.17
N VAL A 226 8.04 2.80 -12.07
CA VAL A 226 6.72 2.13 -12.01
C VAL A 226 6.90 0.61 -11.99
N ASN A 227 7.73 0.05 -12.88
CA ASN A 227 8.01 -1.39 -12.89
C ASN A 227 8.66 -1.85 -11.57
N ARG A 228 9.62 -1.08 -11.04
CA ARG A 228 10.27 -1.38 -9.75
C ARG A 228 9.28 -1.36 -8.60
N LEU A 229 8.37 -0.39 -8.57
CA LEU A 229 7.30 -0.31 -7.57
C LEU A 229 6.31 -1.47 -7.70
N ALA A 230 5.92 -1.86 -8.92
CA ALA A 230 5.04 -3.00 -9.15
C ALA A 230 5.65 -4.31 -8.61
N TYR A 231 6.91 -4.61 -8.92
CA TYR A 231 7.59 -5.77 -8.34
C TYR A 231 7.71 -5.69 -6.81
N THR A 232 7.87 -4.49 -6.26
CA THR A 232 7.88 -4.29 -4.81
C THR A 232 6.52 -4.60 -4.21
N ALA A 233 5.42 -4.13 -4.81
CA ALA A 233 4.05 -4.43 -4.37
C ALA A 233 3.74 -5.93 -4.40
N ASP A 234 4.15 -6.63 -5.47
CA ASP A 234 3.98 -8.07 -5.61
C ASP A 234 4.77 -8.82 -4.52
N ASN A 235 6.02 -8.44 -4.27
CA ASN A 235 6.84 -9.04 -3.23
C ASN A 235 6.23 -8.82 -1.83
N LEU A 236 5.78 -7.60 -1.52
CA LEU A 236 5.13 -7.28 -0.25
C LEU A 236 3.84 -8.08 -0.06
N THR A 237 3.07 -8.26 -1.13
CA THR A 237 1.85 -9.08 -1.13
C THR A 237 2.16 -10.54 -0.83
N ASN A 238 3.20 -11.11 -1.45
CA ASN A 238 3.65 -12.47 -1.18
C ASN A 238 4.11 -12.63 0.28
N ILE A 239 4.89 -11.68 0.81
CA ILE A 239 5.32 -11.68 2.22
C ILE A 239 4.09 -11.61 3.14
N ALA A 240 3.13 -10.73 2.87
CA ALA A 240 1.92 -10.59 3.66
C ALA A 240 1.06 -11.86 3.63
N SER A 241 0.97 -12.54 2.48
CA SER A 241 0.28 -13.83 2.35
C SER A 241 0.94 -14.92 3.19
N ASN A 242 2.25 -15.07 3.10
CA ASN A 242 3.01 -16.05 3.87
C ASN A 242 2.94 -15.77 5.38
N ALA A 243 3.01 -14.49 5.77
CA ALA A 243 2.84 -14.09 7.17
C ALA A 243 1.41 -14.39 7.68
N THR A 244 0.40 -14.20 6.84
CA THR A 244 -0.99 -14.54 7.16
C THR A 244 -1.16 -16.04 7.35
N GLN A 245 -0.59 -16.86 6.47
CA GLN A 245 -0.61 -18.32 6.59
C GLN A 245 0.11 -18.80 7.86
N SER A 246 1.26 -18.22 8.17
CA SER A 246 2.01 -18.53 9.39
C SER A 246 1.23 -18.15 10.65
N ARG A 247 0.57 -16.98 10.65
CA ARG A 247 -0.31 -16.57 11.74
C ARG A 247 -1.49 -17.53 11.90
N SER A 248 -2.12 -17.94 10.80
CA SER A 248 -3.22 -18.91 10.79
C SER A 248 -2.81 -20.21 11.45
N THR A 249 -1.63 -20.76 11.13
CA THR A 249 -1.12 -21.98 11.77
C THR A 249 -0.97 -21.87 13.30
N ILE A 250 -0.68 -20.66 13.81
CA ILE A 250 -0.50 -20.43 15.26
C ILE A 250 -1.84 -20.14 15.94
N MET A 251 -2.68 -19.30 15.33
CA MET A 251 -3.84 -18.67 15.97
C MET A 251 -5.15 -19.37 15.65
N ASP A 252 -5.33 -19.93 14.45
CA ASP A 252 -6.61 -20.42 13.99
C ASP A 252 -6.92 -21.81 14.57
N THR A 253 -8.20 -22.10 14.76
CA THR A 253 -8.66 -23.39 15.30
C THR A 253 -8.93 -24.38 14.18
N ASP A 254 -8.60 -25.66 14.44
CA ASP A 254 -9.10 -26.77 13.64
C ASP A 254 -10.56 -27.06 14.07
N TYR A 255 -11.50 -26.69 13.18
CA TYR A 255 -12.93 -26.87 13.41
C TYR A 255 -13.33 -28.34 13.61
N ALA A 256 -12.67 -29.28 12.93
CA ALA A 256 -12.98 -30.72 13.10
C ALA A 256 -12.61 -31.20 14.50
N LEU A 257 -11.44 -30.79 14.99
CA LEU A 257 -10.97 -31.11 16.33
C LEU A 257 -11.84 -30.43 17.39
N ALA A 258 -12.15 -29.14 17.22
CA ALA A 258 -12.94 -28.37 18.19
C ALA A 258 -14.40 -28.87 18.31
N THR A 259 -15.04 -29.22 17.19
CA THR A 259 -16.41 -29.80 17.21
C THR A 259 -16.43 -31.17 17.84
N THR A 260 -15.42 -32.00 17.57
CA THR A 260 -15.29 -33.32 18.23
C THR A 260 -15.11 -33.17 19.73
N GLN A 261 -14.28 -32.19 20.17
CA GLN A 261 -14.07 -31.91 21.59
C GLN A 261 -15.36 -31.37 22.25
N LEU A 262 -16.11 -30.52 21.55
CA LEU A 262 -17.40 -30.02 22.03
C LEU A 262 -18.41 -31.19 22.21
N ALA A 263 -18.58 -32.04 21.20
CA ALA A 263 -19.47 -33.18 21.26
C ALA A 263 -19.08 -34.13 22.41
N LYS A 264 -17.79 -34.44 22.57
CA LYS A 264 -17.26 -35.26 23.66
C LYS A 264 -17.59 -34.64 25.03
N THR A 265 -17.36 -33.34 25.21
CA THR A 265 -17.61 -32.66 26.49
C THR A 265 -19.10 -32.58 26.80
N GLN A 266 -19.99 -32.43 25.80
CA GLN A 266 -21.43 -32.49 25.98
C GLN A 266 -21.90 -33.87 26.44
N ILE A 267 -21.40 -34.95 25.83
CA ILE A 267 -21.73 -36.33 26.24
C ILE A 267 -21.22 -36.58 27.66
N ILE A 268 -20.01 -36.17 27.98
CA ILE A 268 -19.45 -36.31 29.34
C ILE A 268 -20.28 -35.51 30.34
N GLN A 269 -20.77 -34.34 30.01
CA GLN A 269 -21.63 -33.53 30.88
C GLN A 269 -22.92 -34.26 31.21
N GLN A 270 -23.57 -34.88 30.21
CA GLN A 270 -24.79 -35.66 30.41
C GLN A 270 -24.52 -36.92 31.29
N ALA A 271 -23.42 -37.62 31.00
CA ALA A 271 -23.03 -38.78 31.80
C ALA A 271 -22.68 -38.42 33.27
N ALA A 272 -21.97 -37.31 33.47
CA ALA A 272 -21.57 -36.84 34.78
C ALA A 272 -22.76 -36.38 35.63
N THR A 273 -23.79 -35.78 35.03
CA THR A 273 -25.04 -35.46 35.74
C THR A 273 -25.79 -36.75 36.20
N ALA A 274 -25.84 -37.76 35.34
CA ALA A 274 -26.44 -39.06 35.70
C ALA A 274 -25.64 -39.76 36.83
N MET A 275 -24.31 -39.75 36.74
CA MET A 275 -23.43 -40.30 37.79
C MET A 275 -23.54 -39.54 39.11
N LEU A 276 -23.69 -38.22 39.07
CA LEU A 276 -23.92 -37.40 40.27
C LEU A 276 -25.26 -37.75 40.94
N ALA A 277 -26.32 -37.92 40.14
CA ALA A 277 -27.63 -38.39 40.66
C ALA A 277 -27.51 -39.74 41.31
N GLN A 278 -26.81 -40.69 40.70
CA GLN A 278 -26.55 -42.01 41.26
C GLN A 278 -25.71 -41.98 42.55
N ALA A 279 -24.67 -41.15 42.59
CA ALA A 279 -23.82 -40.95 43.76
C ALA A 279 -24.56 -40.33 44.93
N ASN A 280 -25.57 -39.49 44.68
CA ASN A 280 -26.43 -38.93 45.74
C ASN A 280 -27.46 -39.91 46.27
N GLN A 281 -27.82 -40.97 45.53
CA GLN A 281 -28.74 -42.03 46.02
C GLN A 281 -28.05 -43.06 46.90
N GLN A 282 -26.74 -43.30 46.76
CA GLN A 282 -25.98 -44.27 47.53
C GLN A 282 -26.11 -44.07 49.04
N PRO A 283 -26.01 -42.87 49.64
CA PRO A 283 -26.20 -42.72 51.09
C PRO A 283 -27.62 -43.00 51.57
N GLN A 284 -28.63 -42.82 50.70
CA GLN A 284 -30.02 -43.06 51.03
C GLN A 284 -30.31 -44.60 51.25
N GLY A 285 -29.67 -45.46 50.45
CA GLY A 285 -29.74 -46.92 50.63
C GLY A 285 -29.13 -47.35 51.94
N VAL A 286 -28.03 -46.73 52.38
CA VAL A 286 -27.41 -47.02 53.67
C VAL A 286 -28.31 -46.56 54.88
N MET A 287 -28.95 -45.38 54.68
CA MET A 287 -29.92 -44.86 55.66
C MET A 287 -31.19 -45.70 55.76
N ALA A 288 -31.65 -46.33 54.68
CA ALA A 288 -32.77 -47.25 54.66
C ALA A 288 -32.46 -48.53 55.40
N LEU A 289 -31.22 -49.03 55.33
CA LEU A 289 -30.76 -50.24 56.10
C LEU A 289 -30.55 -49.95 57.58
N LEU A 290 -30.36 -48.69 57.98
CA LEU A 290 -30.26 -48.31 59.42
C LEU A 290 -31.62 -48.02 60.07
N LYS A 291 -32.66 -47.84 59.27
CA LYS A 291 -34.04 -47.60 59.76
C LYS A 291 -34.92 -48.88 59.82
N GLY A 292 -34.51 -49.96 59.27
CA GLY A 292 -35.11 -51.24 59.36
C GLY A 292 -34.41 -52.10 60.41
#